data_00930f03520a9a4e22101e7b70025962
#
_entry.id   00930f03520a9a4e22101e7b70025962
#
_cell.length_a   1.000
_cell.length_b   1.000
_cell.length_c   1.000
_cell.angle_alpha   90.00
_cell.angle_beta   90.00
_cell.angle_gamma   90.00
#
_symmetry.space_group_name_H-M   'P 1'
#
loop_
_entity.id
_entity.type
_entity.pdbx_description
1 polymer ?
#
loop_
_entity_poly.entity_id
_entity_poly.type
_entity_poly.pdbx_seq_one_letter_code
_entity_poly.pdbx_strand_id
1 'polypeptide(L)'
;IKVTLDPTPKLKNIFIEKDFSTILVKGRAAMGNILTKNSIHRISLKSHGHSTLGGRKVWFDPDVNRLNYDDHGRLLGEFNEGDFILVVLKSGEYYMTNFDANNHYEDNILRIEKFEPHKIWCAIVKDADQNGLPYIKRFLFEMTKKKQSFIGENPKSELMLLTDAKAPRLLLAFGGNDEFRGTLEVDVNEFALVKGYKAKGKRLTTFELAKLDEIETDEPMEEEKSQDDMTEADGESDNTTVADGQEENLDPDAGKSKQQVIDEITGQLNLFDDDNE
;
A
#
# COMPACT_ATOMS: atom_id res chain seq x y z
N ILE A 1 -6.89 -36.77 -1.77
CA ILE A 1 -7.48 -38.13 -1.78
C ILE A 1 -6.40 -39.19 -1.89
N LYS A 2 -6.71 -40.38 -1.36
CA LYS A 2 -5.94 -41.62 -1.54
C LYS A 2 -6.75 -42.57 -2.39
N VAL A 3 -6.19 -43.00 -3.50
CA VAL A 3 -6.78 -43.98 -4.43
C VAL A 3 -6.02 -45.29 -4.25
N THR A 4 -6.75 -46.36 -3.90
CA THR A 4 -6.23 -47.72 -3.83
C THR A 4 -6.60 -48.45 -5.12
N LEU A 5 -5.63 -49.04 -5.76
CA LEU A 5 -5.79 -49.79 -7.01
C LEU A 5 -5.98 -51.27 -6.74
N ASP A 6 -6.64 -51.97 -7.67
CA ASP A 6 -6.71 -53.41 -7.61
C ASP A 6 -5.31 -54.02 -7.82
N PRO A 7 -4.90 -54.98 -6.97
CA PRO A 7 -3.59 -55.58 -7.06
C PRO A 7 -3.43 -56.36 -8.36
N THR A 8 -2.47 -55.96 -9.20
CA THR A 8 -2.10 -56.69 -10.41
C THR A 8 -0.58 -56.98 -10.35
N PRO A 9 -0.10 -58.12 -10.93
CA PRO A 9 1.33 -58.48 -10.87
C PRO A 9 2.30 -57.45 -11.44
N LYS A 10 1.81 -56.54 -12.30
CA LYS A 10 2.63 -55.50 -12.96
C LYS A 10 2.60 -54.14 -12.21
N LEU A 11 1.87 -54.05 -11.12
CA LEU A 11 1.69 -52.80 -10.40
C LEU A 11 2.77 -52.62 -9.34
N LYS A 12 3.62 -51.58 -9.48
CA LYS A 12 4.67 -51.30 -8.53
C LYS A 12 4.12 -50.62 -7.27
N ASN A 13 3.12 -49.75 -7.41
CA ASN A 13 2.49 -49.02 -6.31
C ASN A 13 0.97 -49.22 -6.32
N ILE A 14 0.44 -49.69 -5.21
CA ILE A 14 -1.01 -49.95 -5.03
C ILE A 14 -1.76 -48.67 -4.67
N PHE A 15 -1.07 -47.63 -4.28
CA PHE A 15 -1.69 -46.34 -3.85
C PHE A 15 -1.26 -45.19 -4.74
N ILE A 16 -2.20 -44.34 -5.09
CA ILE A 16 -1.98 -43.05 -5.72
C ILE A 16 -2.55 -41.98 -4.75
N GLU A 17 -1.74 -41.02 -4.39
CA GLU A 17 -2.20 -39.84 -3.68
C GLU A 17 -2.32 -38.69 -4.66
N LYS A 18 -3.45 -37.98 -4.59
CA LYS A 18 -3.69 -36.80 -5.43
C LYS A 18 -4.25 -35.69 -4.60
N ASP A 19 -3.58 -34.54 -4.67
CA ASP A 19 -4.06 -33.29 -4.13
C ASP A 19 -4.86 -32.55 -5.20
N PHE A 20 -6.08 -32.14 -4.87
CA PHE A 20 -6.93 -31.40 -5.82
C PHE A 20 -6.47 -29.98 -6.04
N SER A 21 -5.73 -29.37 -5.09
CA SER A 21 -5.15 -28.04 -5.28
C SER A 21 -4.13 -27.99 -6.43
N THR A 22 -3.53 -29.15 -6.81
CA THR A 22 -2.59 -29.25 -7.92
C THR A 22 -3.25 -29.40 -9.28
N ILE A 23 -4.59 -29.47 -9.33
CA ILE A 23 -5.35 -29.63 -10.56
C ILE A 23 -5.78 -28.25 -11.06
N LEU A 24 -5.42 -27.92 -12.29
CA LEU A 24 -5.85 -26.66 -12.90
C LEU A 24 -7.38 -26.62 -13.02
N VAL A 25 -7.97 -25.54 -12.55
CA VAL A 25 -9.40 -25.25 -12.72
C VAL A 25 -9.67 -24.98 -14.20
N LYS A 26 -10.63 -25.71 -14.77
CA LYS A 26 -11.04 -25.57 -16.16
C LYS A 26 -12.54 -25.30 -16.23
N GLY A 27 -13.00 -24.83 -17.37
CA GLY A 27 -14.43 -24.62 -17.60
C GLY A 27 -15.24 -25.89 -17.40
N ARG A 28 -16.51 -25.75 -16.97
CA ARG A 28 -17.43 -26.87 -16.67
C ARG A 28 -17.54 -27.92 -17.79
N ALA A 29 -17.42 -27.52 -19.05
CA ALA A 29 -17.50 -28.42 -20.22
C ALA A 29 -16.13 -29.04 -20.60
N ALA A 30 -15.06 -28.73 -19.90
CA ALA A 30 -13.75 -29.25 -20.22
C ALA A 30 -13.60 -30.73 -19.80
N MET A 31 -12.96 -31.52 -20.63
CA MET A 31 -12.59 -32.88 -20.26
C MET A 31 -11.53 -32.85 -19.15
N GLY A 32 -11.74 -33.64 -18.10
CA GLY A 32 -10.76 -33.84 -17.03
C GLY A 32 -9.51 -34.59 -17.47
N ASN A 33 -8.54 -34.66 -16.60
CA ASN A 33 -7.31 -35.43 -16.77
C ASN A 33 -7.54 -36.87 -16.25
N ILE A 34 -6.95 -37.85 -16.95
CA ILE A 34 -6.99 -39.24 -16.51
C ILE A 34 -6.11 -39.38 -15.27
N LEU A 35 -6.71 -39.84 -14.17
CA LEU A 35 -5.99 -40.08 -12.91
C LEU A 35 -5.13 -41.38 -12.97
N THR A 36 -5.73 -42.45 -13.49
CA THR A 36 -5.06 -43.77 -13.67
C THR A 36 -5.72 -44.54 -14.80
N LYS A 37 -4.97 -45.45 -15.37
CA LYS A 37 -5.48 -46.45 -16.35
C LYS A 37 -5.76 -47.81 -15.71
N ASN A 38 -5.43 -47.96 -14.42
CA ASN A 38 -5.65 -49.20 -13.68
C ASN A 38 -7.00 -49.18 -12.97
N SER A 39 -7.55 -50.37 -12.70
CA SER A 39 -8.79 -50.53 -11.97
C SER A 39 -8.63 -49.98 -10.53
N ILE A 40 -9.63 -49.24 -10.10
CA ILE A 40 -9.67 -48.62 -8.76
C ILE A 40 -10.47 -49.52 -7.83
N HIS A 41 -9.83 -50.00 -6.77
CA HIS A 41 -10.49 -50.73 -5.70
C HIS A 41 -11.27 -49.81 -4.75
N ARG A 42 -10.63 -48.71 -4.34
CA ARG A 42 -11.23 -47.78 -3.35
C ARG A 42 -10.65 -46.37 -3.49
N ILE A 43 -11.51 -45.36 -3.28
CA ILE A 43 -11.13 -43.96 -3.12
C ILE A 43 -11.48 -43.55 -1.69
N SER A 44 -10.53 -43.02 -0.95
CA SER A 44 -10.72 -42.51 0.39
C SER A 44 -10.21 -41.07 0.52
N LEU A 45 -10.86 -40.30 1.39
CA LEU A 45 -10.36 -39.00 1.79
C LEU A 45 -9.08 -39.20 2.60
N LYS A 46 -7.99 -38.57 2.24
CA LYS A 46 -6.72 -38.60 2.99
C LYS A 46 -6.72 -37.49 4.05
N SER A 47 -7.07 -36.29 3.63
CA SER A 47 -7.19 -35.09 4.45
C SER A 47 -8.21 -34.17 3.81
N HIS A 48 -8.82 -33.33 4.62
CA HIS A 48 -9.58 -32.19 4.09
C HIS A 48 -8.58 -31.19 3.49
N GLY A 49 -8.78 -30.89 2.21
CA GLY A 49 -8.06 -29.81 1.55
C GLY A 49 -8.58 -28.46 2.02
N HIS A 50 -7.83 -27.43 1.77
CA HIS A 50 -8.33 -26.06 1.92
C HIS A 50 -9.41 -25.81 0.86
N SER A 51 -10.47 -25.11 1.25
CA SER A 51 -11.54 -24.72 0.31
C SER A 51 -10.96 -23.80 -0.76
N THR A 52 -11.17 -24.14 -2.03
CA THR A 52 -10.83 -23.22 -3.14
C THR A 52 -11.88 -22.12 -3.33
N LEU A 53 -12.94 -22.12 -2.51
CA LEU A 53 -13.94 -21.06 -2.43
C LEU A 53 -13.50 -19.93 -1.49
N GLY A 54 -12.48 -20.15 -0.67
CA GLY A 54 -11.80 -19.13 0.11
C GLY A 54 -10.40 -18.90 -0.44
N GLY A 55 -9.87 -17.72 -0.27
CA GLY A 55 -8.50 -17.39 -0.69
C GLY A 55 -7.46 -18.32 -0.06
N ARG A 56 -6.37 -18.52 -0.75
CA ARG A 56 -5.22 -19.26 -0.21
C ARG A 56 -4.40 -18.33 0.67
N LYS A 57 -4.17 -18.71 1.91
CA LYS A 57 -3.25 -17.98 2.79
C LYS A 57 -1.83 -18.12 2.26
N VAL A 58 -1.11 -17.00 2.22
CA VAL A 58 0.25 -16.90 1.72
C VAL A 58 1.10 -16.21 2.78
N TRP A 59 2.25 -16.78 3.09
CA TRP A 59 3.25 -16.23 4.00
C TRP A 59 4.53 -15.91 3.23
N PHE A 60 5.25 -14.94 3.71
CA PHE A 60 6.59 -14.61 3.24
C PHE A 60 7.60 -14.92 4.33
N ASP A 61 8.55 -15.75 4.00
CA ASP A 61 9.68 -16.09 4.87
C ASP A 61 10.88 -15.22 4.47
N PRO A 62 11.29 -14.26 5.33
CA PRO A 62 12.40 -13.36 5.04
C PRO A 62 13.77 -14.05 5.13
N ASP A 63 13.90 -15.20 5.80
CA ASP A 63 15.18 -15.89 5.96
C ASP A 63 15.61 -16.57 4.67
N VAL A 64 14.65 -16.99 3.84
CA VAL A 64 14.90 -17.64 2.54
C VAL A 64 14.39 -16.81 1.36
N ASN A 65 13.79 -15.65 1.60
CA ASN A 65 13.21 -14.75 0.61
C ASN A 65 12.22 -15.46 -0.33
N ARG A 66 11.32 -16.26 0.24
CA ARG A 66 10.33 -17.03 -0.50
C ARG A 66 8.95 -16.97 0.11
N LEU A 67 7.97 -17.25 -0.73
CA LEU A 67 6.61 -17.49 -0.28
C LEU A 67 6.45 -18.93 0.17
N ASN A 68 5.53 -19.14 1.08
CA ASN A 68 5.08 -20.46 1.48
C ASN A 68 3.59 -20.47 1.84
N TYR A 69 3.06 -21.66 2.06
CA TYR A 69 1.66 -21.88 2.43
C TYR A 69 1.55 -22.65 3.77
N ASP A 70 2.67 -22.76 4.47
CA ASP A 70 2.86 -23.64 5.62
C ASP A 70 3.04 -22.84 6.93
N ASP A 71 2.57 -21.59 6.97
CA ASP A 71 2.55 -20.74 8.17
C ASP A 71 3.95 -20.32 8.66
N HIS A 72 4.92 -20.17 7.75
CA HIS A 72 6.26 -19.72 8.08
C HIS A 72 6.48 -18.26 7.69
N GLY A 73 6.95 -17.45 8.66
CA GLY A 73 7.24 -16.04 8.46
C GLY A 73 6.01 -15.14 8.60
N ARG A 74 5.92 -14.09 7.80
CA ARG A 74 4.87 -13.07 7.87
C ARG A 74 3.70 -13.43 6.96
N LEU A 75 2.48 -13.47 7.51
CA LEU A 75 1.26 -13.61 6.73
C LEU A 75 1.05 -12.38 5.83
N LEU A 76 0.91 -12.60 4.53
CA LEU A 76 0.56 -11.57 3.54
C LEU A 76 -0.95 -11.45 3.32
N GLY A 77 -1.73 -12.42 3.76
CA GLY A 77 -3.18 -12.47 3.62
C GLY A 77 -3.69 -13.65 2.82
N GLU A 78 -4.94 -13.56 2.41
CA GLU A 78 -5.61 -14.56 1.57
C GLU A 78 -5.62 -14.09 0.11
N PHE A 79 -5.18 -14.97 -0.79
CA PHE A 79 -5.04 -14.70 -2.22
C PHE A 79 -5.99 -15.56 -3.03
N ASN A 80 -6.73 -14.93 -3.93
CA ASN A 80 -7.58 -15.57 -4.91
C ASN A 80 -6.89 -15.63 -6.29
N GLU A 81 -7.47 -16.37 -7.22
CA GLU A 81 -7.00 -16.35 -8.60
C GLU A 81 -7.06 -14.92 -9.18
N GLY A 82 -5.94 -14.45 -9.71
CA GLY A 82 -5.80 -13.09 -10.24
C GLY A 82 -5.24 -12.06 -9.26
N ASP A 83 -5.07 -12.41 -7.99
CA ASP A 83 -4.36 -11.56 -7.04
C ASP A 83 -2.85 -11.56 -7.30
N PHE A 84 -2.21 -10.45 -6.97
CA PHE A 84 -0.78 -10.26 -7.13
C PHE A 84 -0.13 -9.83 -5.82
N ILE A 85 1.16 -10.07 -5.74
CA ILE A 85 2.03 -9.57 -4.68
C ILE A 85 2.72 -8.32 -5.20
N LEU A 86 2.65 -7.24 -4.44
CA LEU A 86 3.45 -6.03 -4.61
C LEU A 86 4.78 -6.22 -3.89
N VAL A 87 5.86 -6.01 -4.62
CA VAL A 87 7.22 -5.98 -4.10
C VAL A 87 7.79 -4.59 -4.31
N VAL A 88 8.23 -3.96 -3.24
CA VAL A 88 8.90 -2.66 -3.26
C VAL A 88 10.30 -2.82 -2.72
N LEU A 89 11.28 -2.35 -3.46
CA LEU A 89 12.69 -2.46 -3.13
C LEU A 89 13.20 -1.17 -2.44
N LYS A 90 14.22 -1.30 -1.64
CA LYS A 90 14.92 -0.16 -1.01
C LYS A 90 15.54 0.80 -2.04
N SER A 91 15.76 0.32 -3.27
CA SER A 91 16.22 1.13 -4.40
C SER A 91 15.17 2.10 -4.96
N GLY A 92 13.92 2.08 -4.44
CA GLY A 92 12.83 2.87 -4.98
C GLY A 92 12.22 2.31 -6.28
N GLU A 93 12.41 1.03 -6.53
CA GLU A 93 11.77 0.28 -7.60
C GLU A 93 10.65 -0.60 -7.04
N TYR A 94 9.69 -0.93 -7.88
CA TYR A 94 8.63 -1.88 -7.55
C TYR A 94 8.27 -2.76 -8.74
N TYR A 95 7.66 -3.89 -8.45
CA TYR A 95 7.09 -4.81 -9.44
C TYR A 95 6.06 -5.72 -8.77
N MET A 96 5.33 -6.47 -9.59
CA MET A 96 4.33 -7.40 -9.09
C MET A 96 4.58 -8.80 -9.62
N THR A 97 4.33 -9.79 -8.75
CA THR A 97 4.40 -11.20 -9.08
C THR A 97 3.10 -11.92 -8.76
N ASN A 98 2.92 -13.11 -9.33
CA ASN A 98 1.94 -14.05 -8.79
C ASN A 98 2.42 -14.54 -7.39
N PHE A 99 1.55 -15.22 -6.69
CA PHE A 99 1.85 -15.77 -5.35
C PHE A 99 2.34 -17.24 -5.38
N ASP A 100 3.11 -17.62 -6.40
CA ASP A 100 3.73 -18.95 -6.49
C ASP A 100 4.86 -19.09 -5.47
N ALA A 101 4.84 -20.18 -4.67
CA ALA A 101 5.89 -20.46 -3.70
C ALA A 101 7.28 -20.71 -4.31
N ASN A 102 7.36 -20.96 -5.62
CA ASN A 102 8.63 -21.08 -6.32
C ASN A 102 9.30 -19.73 -6.60
N ASN A 103 8.59 -18.62 -6.44
CA ASN A 103 9.18 -17.29 -6.60
C ASN A 103 10.26 -17.07 -5.55
N HIS A 104 11.38 -16.53 -5.98
CA HIS A 104 12.48 -16.09 -5.14
C HIS A 104 12.62 -14.58 -5.29
N TYR A 105 12.77 -13.91 -4.15
CA TYR A 105 12.82 -12.45 -4.08
C TYR A 105 14.22 -11.97 -3.70
N GLU A 106 14.50 -10.70 -3.96
CA GLU A 106 15.78 -10.08 -3.66
C GLU A 106 15.94 -9.78 -2.15
N ASP A 107 17.19 -9.64 -1.69
CA ASP A 107 17.50 -9.32 -0.29
C ASP A 107 17.18 -7.87 0.10
N ASN A 108 17.04 -6.97 -0.89
CA ASN A 108 16.81 -5.55 -0.69
C ASN A 108 15.33 -5.15 -0.65
N ILE A 109 14.44 -6.06 -0.27
CA ILE A 109 13.02 -5.77 -0.13
C ILE A 109 12.82 -4.74 0.98
N LEU A 110 12.02 -3.71 0.67
CA LEU A 110 11.50 -2.75 1.64
C LEU A 110 10.10 -3.16 2.12
N ARG A 111 9.23 -3.53 1.16
CA ARG A 111 7.86 -3.99 1.40
C ARG A 111 7.52 -5.16 0.48
N ILE A 112 6.82 -6.13 1.02
CA ILE A 112 6.17 -7.19 0.25
C ILE A 112 4.80 -7.44 0.85
N GLU A 113 3.74 -7.34 0.05
CA GLU A 113 2.37 -7.47 0.53
C GLU A 113 1.42 -7.82 -0.62
N LYS A 114 0.17 -8.10 -0.31
CA LYS A 114 -0.89 -8.24 -1.30
C LYS A 114 -1.09 -6.91 -2.02
N PHE A 115 -1.13 -6.94 -3.35
CA PHE A 115 -1.39 -5.74 -4.13
C PHE A 115 -2.85 -5.30 -4.02
N GLU A 116 -3.05 -4.06 -3.64
CA GLU A 116 -4.34 -3.39 -3.57
C GLU A 116 -4.37 -2.20 -4.54
N PRO A 117 -5.18 -2.24 -5.62
CA PRO A 117 -5.14 -1.22 -6.69
C PRO A 117 -5.48 0.20 -6.22
N HIS A 118 -6.26 0.32 -5.15
CA HIS A 118 -6.75 1.61 -4.65
C HIS A 118 -5.99 2.12 -3.42
N LYS A 119 -4.96 1.40 -3.00
CA LYS A 119 -4.15 1.78 -1.86
C LYS A 119 -3.25 2.97 -2.23
N ILE A 120 -3.44 4.07 -1.49
CA ILE A 120 -2.63 5.28 -1.66
C ILE A 120 -1.35 5.12 -0.85
N TRP A 121 -0.23 5.41 -1.50
CA TRP A 121 1.09 5.43 -0.91
C TRP A 121 1.63 6.85 -0.84
N CYS A 122 2.35 7.14 0.20
CA CYS A 122 3.13 8.36 0.34
C CYS A 122 4.62 8.00 0.34
N ALA A 123 5.40 8.67 -0.50
CA ALA A 123 6.85 8.54 -0.51
C ALA A 123 7.53 9.90 -0.38
N ILE A 124 8.62 9.93 0.39
CA ILE A 124 9.52 11.06 0.44
C ILE A 124 10.82 10.65 -0.21
N VAL A 125 11.21 11.40 -1.22
CA VAL A 125 12.33 11.10 -2.10
C VAL A 125 13.31 12.27 -2.07
N LYS A 126 14.57 11.97 -1.85
CA LYS A 126 15.68 12.91 -2.09
C LYS A 126 16.04 12.86 -3.57
N ASP A 127 15.56 13.85 -4.33
CA ASP A 127 15.68 13.86 -5.79
C ASP A 127 17.06 14.43 -6.21
N ALA A 128 17.90 13.57 -6.76
CA ALA A 128 19.24 13.97 -7.22
C ALA A 128 19.19 14.94 -8.40
N ASP A 129 18.16 14.92 -9.23
CA ASP A 129 17.99 15.85 -10.34
C ASP A 129 17.54 17.24 -9.88
N GLN A 130 17.16 17.36 -8.61
CA GLN A 130 16.71 18.58 -7.94
C GLN A 130 17.66 18.97 -6.79
N ASN A 131 18.97 18.88 -7.01
CA ASN A 131 20.00 19.20 -6.03
C ASN A 131 19.92 18.38 -4.72
N GLY A 132 19.33 17.20 -4.76
CA GLY A 132 19.16 16.35 -3.60
C GLY A 132 18.14 16.89 -2.58
N LEU A 133 17.23 17.76 -2.99
CA LEU A 133 16.18 18.27 -2.13
C LEU A 133 15.08 17.20 -1.89
N PRO A 134 14.41 17.23 -0.73
CA PRO A 134 13.34 16.29 -0.41
C PRO A 134 12.03 16.66 -1.11
N TYR A 135 11.46 15.71 -1.82
CA TYR A 135 10.15 15.79 -2.46
C TYR A 135 9.20 14.77 -1.87
N ILE A 136 7.99 15.20 -1.61
CA ILE A 136 6.90 14.33 -1.17
C ILE A 136 5.95 14.07 -2.33
N LYS A 137 5.47 12.85 -2.42
CA LYS A 137 4.43 12.48 -3.39
C LYS A 137 3.49 11.43 -2.84
N ARG A 138 2.23 11.53 -3.26
CA ARG A 138 1.19 10.56 -3.01
C ARG A 138 0.75 9.94 -4.32
N PHE A 139 0.65 8.63 -4.37
CA PHE A 139 0.39 7.91 -5.62
C PHE A 139 -0.21 6.53 -5.36
N LEU A 140 -0.67 5.89 -6.43
CA LEU A 140 -1.03 4.48 -6.46
C LEU A 140 -0.02 3.74 -7.30
N PHE A 141 0.36 2.53 -6.89
CA PHE A 141 1.16 1.66 -7.73
C PHE A 141 0.31 1.12 -8.89
N GLU A 142 0.84 1.21 -10.10
CA GLU A 142 0.21 0.65 -11.28
C GLU A 142 0.66 -0.80 -11.49
N MET A 143 -0.26 -1.64 -11.99
CA MET A 143 0.03 -3.04 -12.27
C MET A 143 1.19 -3.17 -13.27
N THR A 144 2.27 -3.79 -12.85
CA THR A 144 3.43 -4.09 -13.71
C THR A 144 4.19 -5.32 -13.23
N LYS A 145 4.60 -6.15 -14.16
CA LYS A 145 5.49 -7.31 -13.91
C LYS A 145 6.97 -6.94 -14.08
N LYS A 146 7.25 -5.78 -14.70
CA LYS A 146 8.62 -5.29 -14.89
C LYS A 146 8.96 -4.32 -13.76
N LYS A 147 10.21 -4.32 -13.32
CA LYS A 147 10.70 -3.33 -12.37
C LYS A 147 10.51 -1.92 -12.92
N GLN A 148 9.88 -1.07 -12.13
CA GLN A 148 9.63 0.34 -12.42
C GLN A 148 10.12 1.18 -11.25
N SER A 149 10.87 2.25 -11.54
CA SER A 149 11.25 3.21 -10.52
C SER A 149 10.11 4.19 -10.25
N PHE A 150 9.83 4.43 -8.97
CA PHE A 150 8.93 5.50 -8.55
C PHE A 150 9.67 6.70 -7.93
N ILE A 151 10.99 6.64 -7.79
CA ILE A 151 11.82 7.75 -7.27
C ILE A 151 12.58 8.52 -8.35
N GLY A 152 12.36 8.19 -9.63
CA GLY A 152 13.05 8.77 -10.76
C GLY A 152 14.08 7.82 -11.37
N GLU A 153 14.78 8.29 -12.42
CA GLU A 153 15.74 7.48 -13.16
C GLU A 153 17.18 7.71 -12.67
N ASN A 154 17.43 8.77 -11.91
CA ASN A 154 18.76 9.09 -11.43
C ASN A 154 19.14 8.13 -10.27
N PRO A 155 20.22 7.35 -10.41
CA PRO A 155 20.63 6.36 -9.42
C PRO A 155 21.11 6.97 -8.09
N LYS A 156 21.31 8.28 -8.04
CA LYS A 156 21.67 9.01 -6.81
C LYS A 156 20.45 9.50 -6.03
N SER A 157 19.23 9.33 -6.59
CA SER A 157 18.03 9.61 -5.85
C SER A 157 17.81 8.54 -4.78
N GLU A 158 17.35 8.97 -3.60
CA GLU A 158 17.18 8.10 -2.44
C GLU A 158 15.73 8.12 -1.94
N LEU A 159 15.22 6.96 -1.60
CA LEU A 159 13.95 6.83 -0.91
C LEU A 159 14.18 7.05 0.59
N MET A 160 13.63 8.14 1.14
CA MET A 160 13.76 8.47 2.56
C MET A 160 12.68 7.80 3.40
N LEU A 161 11.43 7.80 2.91
CA LEU A 161 10.27 7.22 3.61
C LEU A 161 9.29 6.67 2.58
N LEU A 162 8.65 5.56 2.93
CA LEU A 162 7.48 5.01 2.22
C LEU A 162 6.46 4.56 3.25
N THR A 163 5.26 5.13 3.20
CA THR A 163 4.16 4.81 4.10
C THR A 163 2.83 4.65 3.36
N ASP A 164 1.96 3.84 3.91
CA ASP A 164 0.58 3.59 3.48
C ASP A 164 -0.45 4.05 4.52
N ALA A 165 -0.02 4.85 5.50
CA ALA A 165 -0.90 5.43 6.49
C ALA A 165 -1.98 6.30 5.83
N LYS A 166 -3.21 6.25 6.35
CA LYS A 166 -4.35 7.01 5.78
C LYS A 166 -4.21 8.51 5.98
N ALA A 167 -3.66 8.94 7.11
CA ALA A 167 -3.41 10.34 7.45
C ALA A 167 -1.98 10.51 7.97
N PRO A 168 -0.96 10.36 7.11
CA PRO A 168 0.42 10.45 7.55
C PRO A 168 0.77 11.89 7.94
N ARG A 169 1.36 12.06 9.11
CA ARG A 169 1.95 13.32 9.58
C ARG A 169 3.46 13.14 9.70
N LEU A 170 4.17 14.14 9.27
CA LEU A 170 5.64 14.13 9.23
C LEU A 170 6.17 15.16 10.18
N LEU A 171 7.18 14.79 10.96
CA LEU A 171 7.98 15.70 11.76
C LEU A 171 9.33 15.90 11.08
N LEU A 172 9.60 17.12 10.66
CA LEU A 172 10.86 17.51 10.06
C LEU A 172 11.74 18.19 11.09
N ALA A 173 12.96 17.74 11.25
CA ALA A 173 14.00 18.43 11.99
C ALA A 173 15.09 18.90 11.00
N PHE A 174 15.47 20.16 11.11
CA PHE A 174 16.44 20.79 10.24
C PHE A 174 17.87 20.61 10.77
N GLY A 175 18.84 20.64 9.86
CA GLY A 175 20.24 20.43 10.20
C GLY A 175 21.18 21.43 9.52
N GLY A 176 22.48 21.24 9.71
CA GLY A 176 23.49 22.10 9.13
C GLY A 176 23.31 23.57 9.50
N ASN A 177 23.25 24.43 8.50
CA ASN A 177 23.04 25.87 8.70
C ASN A 177 21.63 26.22 9.18
N ASP A 178 20.70 25.29 9.11
CA ASP A 178 19.29 25.46 9.45
C ASP A 178 18.91 24.81 10.80
N GLU A 179 19.86 24.31 11.57
CA GLU A 179 19.64 23.62 12.86
C GLU A 179 18.93 24.50 13.90
N PHE A 180 19.06 25.83 13.79
CA PHE A 180 18.37 26.77 14.68
C PHE A 180 16.87 26.85 14.45
N ARG A 181 16.35 26.26 13.37
CA ARG A 181 14.91 26.21 13.08
C ARG A 181 14.24 25.17 13.96
N GLY A 182 13.06 25.51 14.47
CA GLY A 182 12.22 24.55 15.18
C GLY A 182 11.80 23.38 14.27
N THR A 183 11.31 22.32 14.89
CA THR A 183 10.69 21.21 14.14
C THR A 183 9.42 21.66 13.44
N LEU A 184 9.18 21.15 12.22
CA LEU A 184 7.97 21.42 11.45
C LEU A 184 7.15 20.14 11.31
N GLU A 185 5.87 20.23 11.69
CA GLU A 185 4.90 19.17 11.43
C GLU A 185 4.15 19.44 10.13
N VAL A 186 4.06 18.43 9.27
CA VAL A 186 3.40 18.52 7.97
C VAL A 186 2.33 17.45 7.85
N ASP A 187 1.07 17.88 7.65
CA ASP A 187 -0.01 16.98 7.23
C ASP A 187 0.14 16.67 5.73
N VAL A 188 0.38 15.41 5.43
CA VAL A 188 0.65 14.97 4.06
C VAL A 188 -0.58 15.06 3.17
N ASN A 189 -1.78 14.88 3.74
CA ASN A 189 -3.02 14.91 2.98
C ASN A 189 -3.36 16.33 2.48
N GLU A 190 -3.09 17.32 3.32
CA GLU A 190 -3.25 18.74 2.97
C GLU A 190 -2.11 19.22 2.07
N PHE A 191 -0.88 18.72 2.29
CA PHE A 191 0.29 19.20 1.59
C PHE A 191 0.41 18.68 0.16
N ALA A 192 0.08 17.41 -0.13
CA ALA A 192 0.30 16.79 -1.42
C ALA A 192 -0.94 16.06 -1.95
N LEU A 193 -1.33 16.36 -3.19
CA LEU A 193 -2.40 15.66 -3.89
C LEU A 193 -1.90 14.31 -4.44
N VAL A 194 -2.82 13.36 -4.57
CA VAL A 194 -2.55 12.06 -5.21
C VAL A 194 -2.34 12.27 -6.71
N LYS A 195 -1.19 11.79 -7.24
CA LYS A 195 -0.80 11.86 -8.65
C LYS A 195 -0.28 10.49 -9.11
N GLY A 196 0.06 10.36 -10.39
CA GLY A 196 0.70 9.14 -10.90
C GLY A 196 2.06 8.87 -10.25
N TYR A 197 2.45 7.59 -10.15
CA TYR A 197 3.71 7.19 -9.49
C TYR A 197 4.98 7.79 -10.14
N LYS A 198 4.92 8.19 -11.41
CA LYS A 198 6.02 8.87 -12.12
C LYS A 198 6.12 10.36 -11.85
N ALA A 199 5.13 10.95 -11.16
CA ALA A 199 5.17 12.37 -10.84
C ALA A 199 6.34 12.69 -9.91
N LYS A 200 7.00 13.83 -10.10
CA LYS A 200 8.11 14.28 -9.25
C LYS A 200 7.68 14.52 -7.80
N GLY A 201 6.43 14.90 -7.59
CA GLY A 201 5.93 15.30 -6.28
C GLY A 201 6.05 16.80 -6.02
N LYS A 202 5.74 17.22 -4.80
CA LYS A 202 5.89 18.59 -4.31
C LYS A 202 7.14 18.68 -3.45
N ARG A 203 7.95 19.72 -3.63
CA ARG A 203 9.13 19.93 -2.79
C ARG A 203 8.70 20.14 -1.34
N LEU A 204 9.28 19.37 -0.43
CA LEU A 204 8.92 19.39 0.98
C LEU A 204 9.54 20.60 1.69
N THR A 205 10.82 20.85 1.43
CA THR A 205 11.54 22.00 1.96
C THR A 205 12.77 22.31 1.09
N THR A 206 13.30 23.53 1.21
CA THR A 206 14.59 23.94 0.65
C THR A 206 15.73 23.87 1.66
N PHE A 207 15.39 23.65 2.93
CA PHE A 207 16.35 23.58 4.03
C PHE A 207 16.92 22.18 4.18
N GLU A 208 18.11 22.09 4.76
CA GLU A 208 18.75 20.83 5.04
C GLU A 208 18.00 20.08 6.15
N LEU A 209 17.61 18.84 5.87
CA LEU A 209 16.94 17.97 6.84
C LEU A 209 17.98 17.15 7.60
N ALA A 210 17.97 17.23 8.93
CA ALA A 210 18.71 16.34 9.80
C ALA A 210 17.92 15.03 10.04
N LYS A 211 16.61 15.14 10.23
CA LYS A 211 15.74 14.00 10.56
C LYS A 211 14.36 14.18 9.97
N LEU A 212 13.76 13.05 9.61
CA LEU A 212 12.40 12.94 9.12
C LEU A 212 11.76 11.74 9.81
N ASP A 213 10.72 11.99 10.57
CA ASP A 213 9.95 10.95 11.25
C ASP A 213 8.49 11.00 10.82
N GLU A 214 7.86 9.84 10.73
CA GLU A 214 6.41 9.74 10.64
C GLU A 214 5.82 9.73 12.06
N ILE A 215 4.84 10.59 12.32
CA ILE A 215 4.13 10.63 13.59
C ILE A 215 2.88 9.76 13.44
N GLU A 216 2.76 8.75 14.29
CA GLU A 216 1.52 8.00 14.42
C GLU A 216 0.45 8.93 15.01
N THR A 217 -0.59 9.17 14.27
CA THR A 217 -1.79 9.86 14.79
C THR A 217 -2.73 8.81 15.34
N ASP A 218 -2.91 8.80 16.65
CA ASP A 218 -4.05 8.15 17.30
C ASP A 218 -5.33 8.94 16.97
N GLU A 219 -5.79 8.91 15.71
CA GLU A 219 -7.15 9.33 15.41
C GLU A 219 -8.08 8.16 15.75
N PRO A 220 -9.06 8.36 16.65
CA PRO A 220 -10.10 7.37 16.86
C PRO A 220 -10.81 7.15 15.53
N MET A 221 -10.94 5.88 15.12
CA MET A 221 -11.76 5.49 13.98
C MET A 221 -13.17 6.08 14.19
N GLU A 222 -13.51 7.14 13.46
CA GLU A 222 -14.90 7.49 13.26
C GLU A 222 -15.55 6.35 12.49
N GLU A 223 -16.33 5.54 13.19
CA GLU A 223 -17.24 4.58 12.60
C GLU A 223 -18.15 5.36 11.63
N GLU A 224 -18.06 5.06 10.34
CA GLU A 224 -19.03 5.51 9.35
C GLU A 224 -20.41 5.05 9.81
N LYS A 225 -21.16 5.97 10.41
CA LYS A 225 -22.58 5.77 10.66
C LYS A 225 -23.27 5.71 9.31
N SER A 226 -23.67 4.52 8.94
CA SER A 226 -24.62 4.25 7.86
C SER A 226 -25.84 5.15 8.05
N GLN A 227 -26.00 6.12 7.16
CA GLN A 227 -27.26 6.85 7.00
C GLN A 227 -28.26 5.96 6.24
N ASP A 228 -29.08 5.28 6.99
CA ASP A 228 -30.39 4.83 6.56
C ASP A 228 -31.36 5.25 7.67
N ASP A 229 -32.00 6.36 7.52
CA ASP A 229 -33.43 6.51 7.81
C ASP A 229 -33.95 7.84 7.21
N MET A 230 -34.77 7.70 6.17
CA MET A 230 -35.66 8.73 5.69
C MET A 230 -36.94 8.69 6.54
N THR A 231 -37.28 9.80 7.20
CA THR A 231 -38.72 10.14 7.40
C THR A 231 -38.87 11.66 7.50
N GLU A 232 -39.74 12.12 6.63
CA GLU A 232 -40.31 13.47 6.53
C GLU A 232 -41.05 13.87 7.81
N ALA A 233 -40.96 15.13 8.19
CA ALA A 233 -42.12 15.90 8.66
C ALA A 233 -41.80 17.38 8.88
N ASP A 234 -42.64 18.22 8.32
CA ASP A 234 -42.88 19.64 8.36
C ASP A 234 -42.72 20.34 9.72
N GLY A 235 -42.40 21.66 9.62
CA GLY A 235 -42.85 22.59 10.66
C GLY A 235 -41.95 23.83 10.87
N GLU A 236 -42.24 24.87 10.11
CA GLU A 236 -42.24 26.34 10.40
C GLU A 236 -41.50 26.94 11.58
N SER A 237 -40.73 28.04 11.23
CA SER A 237 -40.85 29.40 11.84
C SER A 237 -40.26 29.65 13.22
N ASP A 238 -39.32 30.49 13.47
CA ASP A 238 -39.40 31.95 13.63
C ASP A 238 -38.11 32.50 14.29
N ASN A 239 -37.67 33.54 13.76
CA ASN A 239 -36.94 34.73 14.15
C ASN A 239 -36.62 35.00 15.63
N THR A 240 -35.40 35.45 15.99
CA THR A 240 -35.08 36.78 16.52
C THR A 240 -33.63 36.86 17.07
N THR A 241 -32.87 37.79 16.49
CA THR A 241 -31.90 38.78 17.00
C THR A 241 -31.54 38.82 18.48
N VAL A 242 -30.27 39.04 18.84
CA VAL A 242 -29.64 40.28 19.34
C VAL A 242 -28.20 40.02 19.82
N ALA A 243 -27.26 40.71 19.27
CA ALA A 243 -26.07 41.43 19.64
C ALA A 243 -25.50 41.33 21.09
N ASP A 244 -24.20 41.24 21.22
CA ASP A 244 -23.25 42.29 21.58
C ASP A 244 -22.05 41.75 22.38
N GLY A 245 -20.86 42.33 22.16
CA GLY A 245 -19.76 42.36 23.14
C GLY A 245 -18.44 41.73 22.70
N GLN A 246 -17.70 42.48 21.93
CA GLN A 246 -16.25 42.67 21.81
C GLN A 246 -15.34 42.03 22.87
N GLU A 247 -14.23 41.35 22.41
CA GLU A 247 -12.88 41.85 22.68
C GLU A 247 -11.90 41.23 21.69
N GLU A 248 -11.22 42.10 20.94
CA GLU A 248 -10.16 41.82 19.99
C GLU A 248 -8.89 41.35 20.70
N ASN A 249 -8.42 40.17 20.36
CA ASN A 249 -7.00 39.85 20.38
C ASN A 249 -6.51 39.71 18.95
N LEU A 250 -5.84 40.73 18.48
CA LEU A 250 -5.17 40.80 17.19
C LEU A 250 -3.99 39.83 17.18
N ASP A 251 -4.19 38.67 16.57
CA ASP A 251 -3.13 37.78 16.17
C ASP A 251 -2.52 38.33 14.88
N PRO A 252 -1.20 38.59 14.79
CA PRO A 252 -0.59 39.23 13.62
C PRO A 252 -0.59 38.38 12.34
N ASP A 253 -1.11 37.17 12.39
CA ASP A 253 -1.17 36.24 11.25
C ASP A 253 -2.58 36.01 10.69
N ALA A 254 -3.56 36.81 11.10
CA ALA A 254 -4.99 36.65 10.77
C ALA A 254 -5.38 36.95 9.29
N GLY A 255 -4.50 36.74 8.34
CA GLY A 255 -4.77 36.94 6.90
C GLY A 255 -4.15 35.89 5.98
N LYS A 256 -3.33 35.00 6.48
CA LYS A 256 -2.65 34.00 5.66
C LYS A 256 -3.37 32.65 5.72
N SER A 257 -3.52 31.99 4.57
CA SER A 257 -4.00 30.60 4.57
C SER A 257 -2.96 29.71 5.21
N LYS A 258 -3.37 28.58 5.81
CA LYS A 258 -2.44 27.57 6.37
C LYS A 258 -1.34 27.18 5.37
N GLN A 259 -1.68 27.14 4.08
CA GLN A 259 -0.73 26.80 3.02
C GLN A 259 0.33 27.89 2.83
N GLN A 260 -0.04 29.17 2.90
CA GLN A 260 0.91 30.27 2.81
C GLN A 260 1.91 30.30 3.96
N VAL A 261 1.44 30.00 5.18
CA VAL A 261 2.33 29.88 6.35
C VAL A 261 3.30 28.69 6.19
N ILE A 262 2.81 27.55 5.72
CA ILE A 262 3.65 26.38 5.44
C ILE A 262 4.67 26.70 4.36
N ASP A 263 4.25 27.33 3.26
CA ASP A 263 5.13 27.65 2.13
C ASP A 263 6.22 28.67 2.54
N GLU A 264 5.89 29.64 3.41
CA GLU A 264 6.86 30.59 3.95
C GLU A 264 7.88 29.91 4.88
N ILE A 265 7.40 29.04 5.77
CA ILE A 265 8.27 28.30 6.70
C ILE A 265 9.13 27.27 5.96
N THR A 266 8.60 26.61 4.94
CA THR A 266 9.33 25.61 4.13
C THR A 266 10.22 26.24 3.04
N GLY A 267 10.17 27.56 2.86
CA GLY A 267 10.93 28.27 1.83
C GLY A 267 10.41 28.08 0.41
N GLN A 268 9.15 27.65 0.26
CA GLN A 268 8.48 27.58 -1.05
C GLN A 268 7.83 28.93 -1.36
N LEU A 269 8.28 29.59 -2.43
CA LEU A 269 7.62 30.77 -2.96
C LEU A 269 6.49 30.32 -3.89
N ASN A 270 5.29 30.88 -3.73
CA ASN A 270 4.21 30.72 -4.71
C ASN A 270 4.59 31.47 -5.99
N LEU A 271 5.04 30.74 -7.01
CA LEU A 271 5.44 31.26 -8.33
C LEU A 271 4.26 31.45 -9.28
N PHE A 272 3.01 31.39 -8.83
CA PHE A 272 1.82 31.36 -9.67
C PHE A 272 0.77 32.46 -9.37
N ASP A 273 1.12 33.51 -8.62
CA ASP A 273 0.19 34.61 -8.33
C ASP A 273 0.41 35.89 -9.15
N ASP A 274 1.07 35.81 -10.31
CA ASP A 274 1.17 36.94 -11.22
C ASP A 274 0.79 36.50 -12.65
N ASP A 275 -0.50 36.38 -12.92
CA ASP A 275 -1.07 36.55 -14.29
C ASP A 275 -2.59 36.72 -14.16
N ASN A 276 -3.01 37.94 -13.75
CA ASN A 276 -4.32 38.49 -14.08
C ASN A 276 -4.25 40.00 -13.98
N GLU A 277 -3.82 40.64 -15.09
CA GLU A 277 -4.26 41.95 -15.56
C GLU A 277 -4.67 41.86 -17.02
#